data_147558b7f52caf7cdbdb0708a6e583b4
#
_entry.id   147558b7f52caf7cdbdb0708a6e583b4
#
_cell.length_a   1.000
_cell.length_b   1.000
_cell.length_c   1.000
_cell.angle_alpha   90.00
_cell.angle_beta   90.00
_cell.angle_gamma   90.00
#
_symmetry.space_group_name_H-M   'P 1'
#
loop_
_entity.id
_entity.type
_entity.pdbx_description
1 polymer ?
#
loop_
_entity_poly.entity_id
_entity_poly.type
_entity_poly.pdbx_seq_one_letter_code
_entity_poly.pdbx_strand_id
1 'polypeptide(L)'
;KTCGSGKAFDEDSDACGGPCAVNDSGAIVIASSGLPVDAENSSALRDSCNMIPDLYRVTLYKGGLCTSDPYSASGTDVDYTSNCDLFFDDAAGKVITLTNQGNGTATASPSLVDGDINLGIKTYTHAFMVMSNHLQIKHQQAFDFTGTSTASGMRGGGSSISTGTTCWTIGRTSTFSNLDGTTGSNHGSVDLRTGDGTAAEASTKCGSEVDGTFDYATEIIETFGEASGNWGVSSVVSRWPYESSSLGGGTKAAILLESNLETVATTMENGVAMMYAVDLASPLVIDEDTSEFSIKFGLSGSVSVDFTNTASDFLFITKHGADPVDILFEAN
;
A
#
# COMPACT_ATOMS: atom_id res chain seq x y z
N LYS A 1 -16.08 -4.66 0.77
CA LYS A 1 -15.97 -4.88 2.23
C LYS A 1 -14.88 -3.99 2.78
N THR A 2 -15.09 -3.40 3.94
CA THR A 2 -14.11 -2.58 4.63
C THR A 2 -13.39 -3.45 5.66
N CYS A 3 -12.07 -3.53 5.55
CA CYS A 3 -11.25 -4.14 6.58
C CYS A 3 -10.95 -3.14 7.68
N GLY A 4 -11.02 -3.57 8.92
CA GLY A 4 -10.62 -2.75 10.07
C GLY A 4 -9.12 -2.44 10.05
N SER A 5 -8.73 -1.54 10.93
CA SER A 5 -7.37 -1.03 11.08
C SER A 5 -6.26 -2.07 10.91
N GLY A 6 -5.34 -1.79 10.00
CA GLY A 6 -4.16 -2.65 9.78
C GLY A 6 -4.45 -3.98 9.08
N LYS A 7 -5.58 -4.09 8.39
CA LYS A 7 -5.98 -5.33 7.68
C LYS A 7 -6.17 -5.04 6.20
N ALA A 8 -5.36 -5.66 5.35
CA ALA A 8 -5.66 -5.76 3.94
C ALA A 8 -6.88 -6.65 3.72
N PHE A 9 -7.61 -6.41 2.65
CA PHE A 9 -8.69 -7.30 2.24
C PHE A 9 -8.06 -8.50 1.52
N ASP A 10 -8.27 -9.69 2.08
CA ASP A 10 -7.93 -10.95 1.43
C ASP A 10 -9.15 -11.45 0.65
N GLU A 11 -9.02 -11.54 -0.65
CA GLU A 11 -10.08 -11.84 -1.58
C GLU A 11 -10.41 -13.32 -1.68
N ASP A 12 -9.41 -14.17 -1.63
CA ASP A 12 -9.60 -15.61 -1.75
C ASP A 12 -10.35 -16.17 -0.55
N SER A 13 -10.20 -15.57 0.62
CA SER A 13 -10.92 -15.94 1.83
C SER A 13 -12.13 -15.06 2.14
N ASP A 14 -12.38 -13.98 1.34
CA ASP A 14 -13.41 -12.98 1.60
C ASP A 14 -13.27 -12.36 3.02
N ALA A 15 -12.06 -12.32 3.53
CA ALA A 15 -11.69 -11.89 4.86
C ALA A 15 -10.61 -10.80 4.84
N CYS A 16 -10.51 -10.06 5.93
CA CYS A 16 -9.46 -9.07 6.09
C CYS A 16 -8.18 -9.74 6.61
N GLY A 17 -7.11 -9.68 5.85
CA GLY A 17 -5.77 -10.11 6.27
C GLY A 17 -5.32 -9.32 7.51
N GLY A 18 -4.74 -10.02 8.48
CA GLY A 18 -4.13 -9.41 9.67
C GLY A 18 -2.62 -9.31 9.53
N PRO A 19 -1.93 -8.78 10.54
CA PRO A 19 -0.48 -8.82 10.58
C PRO A 19 0.03 -10.26 10.56
N CYS A 20 1.17 -10.50 9.90
CA CYS A 20 1.81 -11.80 9.92
C CYS A 20 2.26 -12.15 11.35
N ALA A 21 2.04 -13.39 11.80
CA ALA A 21 2.65 -13.85 13.03
C ALA A 21 4.16 -14.03 12.83
N VAL A 22 4.94 -13.44 13.73
CA VAL A 22 6.40 -13.56 13.72
C VAL A 22 6.91 -14.21 14.99
N ASN A 23 8.00 -14.95 14.88
CA ASN A 23 8.70 -15.48 16.04
C ASN A 23 9.63 -14.43 16.71
N ASP A 24 10.32 -14.77 17.77
CA ASP A 24 11.20 -13.88 18.53
C ASP A 24 12.35 -13.28 17.69
N SER A 25 12.69 -13.88 16.55
CA SER A 25 13.67 -13.35 15.62
C SER A 25 13.07 -12.46 14.52
N GLY A 26 11.74 -12.26 14.52
CA GLY A 26 11.02 -11.49 13.49
C GLY A 26 10.73 -12.28 12.21
N ALA A 27 10.98 -13.59 12.17
CA ALA A 27 10.66 -14.41 11.03
C ALA A 27 9.16 -14.78 11.02
N ILE A 28 8.51 -14.70 9.85
CA ILE A 28 7.11 -15.12 9.68
C ILE A 28 7.00 -16.61 9.96
N VAL A 29 6.06 -16.98 10.85
CA VAL A 29 5.82 -18.37 11.22
C VAL A 29 4.97 -19.06 10.16
N ILE A 30 5.49 -20.15 9.61
CA ILE A 30 4.77 -21.01 8.67
C ILE A 30 4.20 -22.21 9.41
N ALA A 31 2.87 -22.38 9.33
CA ALA A 31 2.18 -23.51 9.96
C ALA A 31 2.49 -24.84 9.26
N SER A 32 2.10 -25.93 9.89
CA SER A 32 2.28 -27.30 9.35
C SER A 32 1.57 -27.54 8.01
N SER A 33 0.54 -26.73 7.70
CA SER A 33 -0.17 -26.73 6.41
C SER A 33 0.59 -26.03 5.30
N GLY A 34 1.67 -25.29 5.63
CA GLY A 34 2.45 -24.53 4.67
C GLY A 34 1.93 -23.11 4.43
N LEU A 35 1.05 -22.57 5.25
CA LEU A 35 0.58 -21.18 5.16
C LEU A 35 1.07 -20.36 6.36
N PRO A 36 1.23 -19.04 6.23
CA PRO A 36 1.55 -18.19 7.35
C PRO A 36 0.41 -18.16 8.38
N VAL A 37 0.79 -17.93 9.62
CA VAL A 37 -0.13 -17.82 10.75
C VAL A 37 -0.54 -16.36 10.93
N ASP A 38 -1.81 -16.11 11.22
CA ASP A 38 -2.33 -14.81 11.59
C ASP A 38 -1.88 -14.43 13.02
N ALA A 39 -1.34 -13.25 13.23
CA ALA A 39 -0.85 -12.81 14.54
C ALA A 39 -1.99 -12.57 15.54
N GLU A 40 -3.17 -12.19 15.08
CA GLU A 40 -4.34 -11.93 15.93
C GLU A 40 -5.13 -13.22 16.24
N ASN A 41 -5.06 -14.18 15.32
CA ASN A 41 -5.73 -15.46 15.48
C ASN A 41 -4.80 -16.59 15.04
N SER A 42 -4.02 -17.10 15.98
CA SER A 42 -2.99 -18.12 15.75
C SER A 42 -3.47 -19.44 15.14
N SER A 43 -4.78 -19.65 15.04
CA SER A 43 -5.38 -20.80 14.34
C SER A 43 -5.81 -20.48 12.91
N ALA A 44 -5.82 -19.22 12.51
CA ALA A 44 -6.16 -18.81 11.15
C ALA A 44 -4.91 -18.87 10.26
N LEU A 45 -5.07 -19.48 9.10
CA LEU A 45 -4.05 -19.52 8.05
C LEU A 45 -4.47 -18.54 6.97
N ARG A 46 -3.50 -17.86 6.38
CA ARG A 46 -3.71 -16.82 5.38
C ARG A 46 -2.87 -17.11 4.15
N ASP A 47 -3.39 -16.79 3.00
CA ASP A 47 -2.64 -16.69 1.75
C ASP A 47 -1.99 -15.32 1.57
N SER A 48 -2.40 -14.32 2.37
CA SER A 48 -1.70 -13.05 2.53
C SER A 48 -1.67 -12.59 3.98
N CYS A 49 -0.66 -11.84 4.36
CA CYS A 49 -0.60 -11.13 5.64
C CYS A 49 0.24 -9.86 5.53
N ASN A 50 0.04 -8.94 6.48
CA ASN A 50 0.61 -7.61 6.40
C ASN A 50 1.86 -7.45 7.27
N MET A 51 2.82 -6.69 6.75
CA MET A 51 4.07 -6.32 7.41
C MET A 51 4.32 -4.80 7.33
N ILE A 52 5.32 -4.37 8.06
CA ILE A 52 5.83 -3.00 7.98
C ILE A 52 7.07 -3.03 7.09
N PRO A 53 7.15 -2.20 6.03
CA PRO A 53 8.35 -2.17 5.17
C PRO A 53 9.57 -1.62 5.89
N ASP A 54 10.77 -2.02 5.44
CA ASP A 54 12.01 -1.37 5.87
C ASP A 54 12.04 0.09 5.41
N LEU A 55 11.65 0.33 4.15
CA LEU A 55 11.51 1.66 3.55
C LEU A 55 10.29 1.69 2.65
N TYR A 56 9.60 2.82 2.66
CA TYR A 56 8.50 3.11 1.74
C TYR A 56 8.81 4.40 0.98
N ARG A 57 8.54 4.43 -0.31
CA ARG A 57 8.78 5.60 -1.15
C ARG A 57 7.53 5.94 -1.95
N VAL A 58 7.19 7.22 -1.98
CA VAL A 58 6.04 7.73 -2.73
C VAL A 58 6.39 9.08 -3.35
N THR A 59 5.79 9.39 -4.50
CA THR A 59 5.86 10.72 -5.11
C THR A 59 4.57 11.46 -4.77
N LEU A 60 4.70 12.62 -4.12
CA LEU A 60 3.58 13.47 -3.72
C LEU A 60 3.48 14.67 -4.67
N TYR A 61 2.26 15.02 -5.08
CA TYR A 61 1.97 16.13 -5.98
C TYR A 61 1.26 17.27 -5.29
N LYS A 62 0.25 16.98 -4.45
CA LYS A 62 -0.54 17.99 -3.75
C LYS A 62 -0.88 17.52 -2.35
N GLY A 63 -1.11 18.49 -1.46
CA GLY A 63 -1.68 18.25 -0.14
C GLY A 63 -2.41 19.48 0.33
N GLY A 64 -3.56 19.30 0.98
CA GLY A 64 -4.39 20.39 1.41
C GLY A 64 -5.36 20.05 2.52
N LEU A 65 -5.90 21.11 3.12
CA LEU A 65 -7.00 21.07 4.08
C LEU A 65 -8.22 21.73 3.46
N CYS A 66 -9.40 21.15 3.65
CA CYS A 66 -10.62 21.62 3.02
C CYS A 66 -11.74 21.83 4.04
N THR A 67 -12.58 22.84 3.81
CA THR A 67 -13.78 23.11 4.61
C THR A 67 -14.96 22.23 4.22
N SER A 68 -14.86 21.52 3.09
CA SER A 68 -15.81 20.51 2.63
C SER A 68 -15.07 19.46 1.78
N ASP A 69 -15.71 18.32 1.51
CA ASP A 69 -15.12 17.27 0.67
C ASP A 69 -14.69 17.85 -0.70
N PRO A 70 -13.41 17.72 -1.08
CA PRO A 70 -12.90 18.19 -2.37
C PRO A 70 -13.43 17.35 -3.55
N TYR A 71 -13.95 16.15 -3.28
CA TYR A 71 -14.52 15.29 -4.31
C TYR A 71 -15.90 15.77 -4.71
N SER A 72 -16.09 16.07 -5.99
CA SER A 72 -17.36 16.59 -6.48
C SER A 72 -18.53 15.60 -6.30
N ALA A 73 -19.72 16.11 -6.06
CA ALA A 73 -20.93 15.29 -5.96
C ALA A 73 -21.26 14.54 -7.27
N SER A 74 -20.74 14.99 -8.41
CA SER A 74 -20.85 14.30 -9.71
C SER A 74 -19.97 13.07 -9.80
N GLY A 75 -18.90 13.01 -8.97
CA GLY A 75 -17.96 11.89 -8.98
C GLY A 75 -16.99 11.88 -10.17
N THR A 76 -16.84 12.99 -10.87
CA THR A 76 -16.02 13.07 -12.08
C THR A 76 -14.72 13.85 -11.88
N ASP A 77 -14.71 14.77 -10.93
CA ASP A 77 -13.61 15.70 -10.73
C ASP A 77 -13.37 15.97 -9.25
N VAL A 78 -12.18 16.50 -8.97
CA VAL A 78 -11.77 17.00 -7.65
C VAL A 78 -11.56 18.51 -7.73
N ASP A 79 -12.14 19.26 -6.81
CA ASP A 79 -11.99 20.70 -6.70
C ASP A 79 -11.08 21.05 -5.51
N TYR A 80 -9.84 21.39 -5.79
CA TYR A 80 -8.86 21.83 -4.79
C TYR A 80 -8.91 23.33 -4.51
N THR A 81 -9.69 24.10 -5.27
CA THR A 81 -9.59 25.56 -5.28
C THR A 81 -10.70 26.26 -4.51
N SER A 82 -11.92 25.74 -4.57
CA SER A 82 -13.08 26.45 -4.01
C SER A 82 -13.13 26.42 -2.48
N ASN A 83 -12.72 25.29 -1.89
CA ASN A 83 -12.90 25.04 -0.44
C ASN A 83 -11.62 24.52 0.25
N CYS A 84 -10.48 24.53 -0.42
CA CYS A 84 -9.24 24.00 0.12
C CYS A 84 -8.14 25.07 0.17
N ASP A 85 -7.28 24.95 1.17
CA ASP A 85 -6.00 25.64 1.24
C ASP A 85 -4.88 24.59 1.08
N LEU A 86 -4.01 24.80 0.09
CA LEU A 86 -2.91 23.88 -0.19
C LEU A 86 -1.71 24.22 0.70
N PHE A 87 -1.18 23.23 1.39
CA PHE A 87 0.10 23.32 2.10
C PHE A 87 1.25 22.75 1.26
N PHE A 88 0.94 22.01 0.20
CA PHE A 88 1.90 21.46 -0.74
C PHE A 88 1.30 21.40 -2.15
N ASP A 89 2.03 21.89 -3.15
CA ASP A 89 1.67 21.82 -4.57
C ASP A 89 2.95 21.77 -5.42
N ASP A 90 3.25 20.61 -5.98
CA ASP A 90 4.38 20.38 -6.88
C ASP A 90 3.93 19.50 -8.04
N ALA A 91 3.68 20.11 -9.18
CA ALA A 91 3.22 19.40 -10.39
C ALA A 91 4.26 18.39 -10.93
N ALA A 92 5.54 18.56 -10.64
CA ALA A 92 6.58 17.61 -11.01
C ALA A 92 6.63 16.41 -10.06
N GLY A 93 6.09 16.59 -8.86
CA GLY A 93 6.08 15.62 -7.79
C GLY A 93 7.36 15.59 -6.98
N LYS A 94 7.21 15.57 -5.68
CA LYS A 94 8.30 15.42 -4.70
C LYS A 94 8.37 13.98 -4.21
N VAL A 95 9.47 13.32 -4.49
CA VAL A 95 9.72 11.96 -3.96
C VAL A 95 10.10 12.05 -2.49
N ILE A 96 9.35 11.36 -1.64
CA ILE A 96 9.68 11.19 -0.23
C ILE A 96 9.93 9.71 0.09
N THR A 97 10.85 9.48 1.01
CA THR A 97 11.08 8.15 1.60
C THR A 97 10.60 8.18 3.04
N LEU A 98 9.75 7.23 3.36
CA LEU A 98 9.23 7.01 4.71
C LEU A 98 10.05 5.88 5.36
N THR A 99 10.64 6.19 6.51
CA THR A 99 11.43 5.22 7.28
C THR A 99 10.70 4.88 8.56
N ASN A 100 10.47 3.60 8.80
CA ASN A 100 9.83 3.11 10.01
C ASN A 100 10.63 3.47 11.26
N GLN A 101 9.95 3.98 12.28
CA GLN A 101 10.54 4.34 13.57
C GLN A 101 10.44 3.22 14.62
N GLY A 102 10.07 2.00 14.20
CA GLY A 102 9.96 0.83 15.06
C GLY A 102 8.60 0.66 15.75
N ASN A 103 7.64 1.56 15.52
CA ASN A 103 6.30 1.52 16.09
C ASN A 103 5.18 1.66 15.04
N GLY A 104 5.51 1.46 13.77
CA GLY A 104 4.56 1.63 12.66
C GLY A 104 4.37 3.08 12.21
N THR A 105 4.90 4.08 12.93
CA THR A 105 4.98 5.45 12.42
C THR A 105 6.23 5.65 11.58
N ALA A 106 6.23 6.65 10.71
CA ALA A 106 7.35 6.91 9.82
C ALA A 106 7.81 8.37 9.84
N THR A 107 9.11 8.54 9.62
CA THR A 107 9.71 9.85 9.31
C THR A 107 9.87 9.99 7.81
N ALA A 108 9.38 11.11 7.27
CA ALA A 108 9.55 11.46 5.86
C ALA A 108 10.89 12.16 5.61
N SER A 109 11.57 11.79 4.51
CA SER A 109 12.80 12.42 4.06
C SER A 109 12.84 12.49 2.53
N PRO A 110 13.10 13.66 1.92
CA PRO A 110 13.21 14.96 2.55
C PRO A 110 11.90 15.44 3.19
N SER A 111 11.94 16.51 3.97
CA SER A 111 10.73 17.17 4.49
C SER A 111 9.76 17.46 3.36
N LEU A 112 8.46 17.30 3.58
CA LEU A 112 7.44 17.55 2.57
C LEU A 112 7.40 19.03 2.20
N VAL A 113 7.48 19.90 3.20
CA VAL A 113 7.43 21.34 3.03
C VAL A 113 8.70 21.98 3.58
N ASP A 114 9.32 22.81 2.77
CA ASP A 114 10.50 23.59 3.14
C ASP A 114 10.07 25.06 3.25
N GLY A 115 9.74 25.52 4.46
CA GLY A 115 9.33 26.90 4.74
C GLY A 115 7.98 27.03 5.43
N ASP A 116 7.47 28.26 5.48
CA ASP A 116 6.21 28.55 6.14
C ASP A 116 5.01 28.04 5.33
N ILE A 117 4.11 27.35 6.01
CA ILE A 117 2.84 26.90 5.45
C ILE A 117 1.82 28.02 5.61
N ASN A 118 1.19 28.43 4.52
CA ASN A 118 0.16 29.47 4.55
C ASN A 118 -1.23 28.84 4.51
N LEU A 119 -1.69 28.33 5.66
CA LEU A 119 -3.07 27.90 5.84
C LEU A 119 -3.94 29.07 6.31
N GLY A 120 -5.14 29.18 5.80
CA GLY A 120 -6.10 30.18 6.25
C GLY A 120 -6.58 29.89 7.67
N ILE A 121 -6.89 30.96 8.42
CA ILE A 121 -7.56 30.87 9.74
C ILE A 121 -8.97 30.38 9.51
N LYS A 122 -9.19 29.07 9.66
CA LYS A 122 -10.43 28.39 9.34
C LYS A 122 -10.57 27.10 10.16
N THR A 123 -11.77 26.55 10.13
CA THR A 123 -12.05 25.18 10.57
C THR A 123 -12.15 24.28 9.35
N TYR A 124 -11.29 23.29 9.28
CA TYR A 124 -11.26 22.31 8.20
C TYR A 124 -11.89 21.01 8.64
N THR A 125 -12.71 20.44 7.78
CA THR A 125 -13.40 19.16 8.04
C THR A 125 -12.82 18.02 7.23
N HIS A 126 -12.02 18.32 6.20
CA HIS A 126 -11.41 17.35 5.33
C HIS A 126 -9.93 17.68 5.10
N ALA A 127 -9.17 16.64 4.78
CA ALA A 127 -7.79 16.76 4.33
C ALA A 127 -7.56 15.83 3.14
N PHE A 128 -6.53 16.09 2.34
CA PHE A 128 -6.18 15.21 1.24
C PHE A 128 -4.68 15.24 0.92
N MET A 129 -4.24 14.15 0.28
CA MET A 129 -2.95 14.05 -0.39
C MET A 129 -3.16 13.47 -1.78
N VAL A 130 -2.49 14.06 -2.78
CA VAL A 130 -2.41 13.49 -4.14
C VAL A 130 -1.01 12.96 -4.35
N MET A 131 -0.93 11.69 -4.73
CA MET A 131 0.33 10.98 -4.91
C MET A 131 0.32 10.15 -6.18
N SER A 132 1.50 9.73 -6.61
CA SER A 132 1.62 8.73 -7.68
C SER A 132 0.90 7.45 -7.28
N ASN A 133 0.26 6.80 -8.22
CA ASN A 133 -0.25 5.44 -8.04
C ASN A 133 0.86 4.37 -8.12
N HIS A 134 2.12 4.78 -8.33
CA HIS A 134 3.30 3.94 -8.24
C HIS A 134 3.86 3.98 -6.82
N LEU A 135 3.51 2.99 -6.02
CA LEU A 135 4.00 2.83 -4.66
C LEU A 135 5.27 1.98 -4.65
N GLN A 136 6.26 2.39 -3.87
CA GLN A 136 7.54 1.68 -3.84
C GLN A 136 7.89 1.25 -2.43
N ILE A 137 8.21 -0.03 -2.28
CA ILE A 137 8.68 -0.59 -1.01
C ILE A 137 10.04 -1.24 -1.16
N LYS A 138 10.84 -1.15 -0.11
CA LYS A 138 12.04 -1.95 0.07
C LYS A 138 11.85 -2.75 1.34
N HIS A 139 11.78 -4.08 1.20
CA HIS A 139 11.43 -4.97 2.30
C HIS A 139 12.15 -6.29 2.17
N GLN A 140 12.59 -6.82 3.31
CA GLN A 140 13.13 -8.16 3.45
C GLN A 140 12.41 -8.89 4.57
N GLN A 141 12.18 -10.17 4.39
CA GLN A 141 11.48 -11.00 5.37
C GLN A 141 12.08 -12.39 5.48
N ALA A 142 12.40 -12.81 6.69
CA ALA A 142 12.74 -14.19 7.01
C ALA A 142 11.48 -15.00 7.31
N PHE A 143 11.54 -16.31 7.05
CA PHE A 143 10.46 -17.26 7.27
C PHE A 143 10.92 -18.43 8.13
N ASP A 144 10.10 -18.81 9.09
CA ASP A 144 10.35 -19.92 10.01
C ASP A 144 9.52 -21.16 9.61
N PHE A 145 10.21 -22.17 9.12
CA PHE A 145 9.64 -23.44 8.68
C PHE A 145 9.74 -24.55 9.74
N THR A 146 10.13 -24.25 10.96
CA THR A 146 10.35 -25.28 12.00
C THR A 146 9.09 -26.05 12.36
N GLY A 147 7.92 -25.48 12.17
CA GLY A 147 6.60 -26.08 12.42
C GLY A 147 6.01 -26.88 11.26
N THR A 148 6.64 -26.88 10.07
CA THR A 148 6.08 -27.51 8.87
C THR A 148 6.87 -28.73 8.43
N SER A 149 6.16 -29.74 7.94
CA SER A 149 6.73 -30.93 7.32
C SER A 149 6.61 -30.95 5.80
N THR A 150 5.92 -29.95 5.21
CA THR A 150 5.55 -29.93 3.80
C THR A 150 6.39 -29.00 2.95
N ALA A 151 7.03 -28.00 3.55
CA ALA A 151 7.90 -27.05 2.86
C ALA A 151 9.17 -26.80 3.65
N SER A 152 10.28 -26.61 2.96
CA SER A 152 11.60 -26.37 3.55
C SER A 152 12.13 -24.95 3.26
N GLY A 153 11.37 -24.13 2.58
CA GLY A 153 11.76 -22.77 2.22
C GLY A 153 10.73 -22.07 1.36
N MET A 154 11.03 -20.81 1.05
CA MET A 154 10.29 -19.97 0.13
C MET A 154 10.88 -20.05 -1.26
N ARG A 155 10.05 -19.84 -2.26
CA ARG A 155 10.43 -19.67 -3.65
C ARG A 155 9.95 -18.32 -4.15
N GLY A 156 10.89 -17.46 -4.54
CA GLY A 156 10.60 -16.19 -5.22
C GLY A 156 10.37 -16.42 -6.72
N GLY A 157 9.54 -15.59 -7.32
CA GLY A 157 9.33 -15.60 -8.76
C GLY A 157 10.45 -14.88 -9.52
N GLY A 158 10.46 -15.03 -10.86
CA GLY A 158 11.39 -14.34 -11.75
C GLY A 158 12.06 -15.25 -12.77
N SER A 159 12.82 -14.66 -13.70
CA SER A 159 13.52 -15.38 -14.78
C SER A 159 14.55 -16.41 -14.29
N SER A 160 14.95 -16.33 -13.04
CA SER A 160 15.71 -17.35 -12.32
C SER A 160 14.99 -17.64 -11.02
N ILE A 161 14.44 -18.83 -10.89
CA ILE A 161 13.83 -19.31 -9.66
C ILE A 161 14.88 -19.25 -8.56
N SER A 162 14.56 -18.51 -7.49
CA SER A 162 15.38 -18.42 -6.31
C SER A 162 14.64 -19.03 -5.12
N THR A 163 15.35 -19.79 -4.29
CA THR A 163 14.77 -20.47 -3.13
C THR A 163 15.61 -20.22 -1.88
N GLY A 164 14.93 -20.13 -0.74
CA GLY A 164 15.57 -19.95 0.55
C GLY A 164 14.59 -19.62 1.66
N THR A 165 15.13 -19.28 2.82
CA THR A 165 14.32 -18.92 4.00
C THR A 165 14.19 -17.42 4.22
N THR A 166 14.81 -16.62 3.36
CA THR A 166 14.71 -15.16 3.38
C THR A 166 14.31 -14.66 2.01
N CYS A 167 13.31 -13.79 1.94
CA CYS A 167 12.87 -13.16 0.69
C CYS A 167 13.01 -11.64 0.79
N TRP A 168 13.23 -10.98 -0.34
CA TRP A 168 13.40 -9.53 -0.42
C TRP A 168 12.90 -8.98 -1.73
N THR A 169 12.56 -7.71 -1.71
CA THR A 169 12.16 -6.95 -2.91
C THR A 169 13.35 -6.72 -3.84
N ILE A 170 13.07 -6.72 -5.13
CA ILE A 170 14.04 -6.39 -6.19
C ILE A 170 13.47 -5.29 -7.08
N GLY A 171 14.33 -4.58 -7.82
CA GLY A 171 13.99 -3.43 -8.64
C GLY A 171 13.08 -3.76 -9.82
N ARG A 172 11.86 -4.19 -9.56
CA ARG A 172 10.85 -4.57 -10.55
C ARG A 172 9.51 -3.95 -10.26
N THR A 173 8.65 -3.90 -11.29
CA THR A 173 7.31 -3.36 -11.21
C THR A 173 6.28 -4.47 -11.36
N SER A 174 5.30 -4.47 -10.49
CA SER A 174 4.09 -5.30 -10.55
C SER A 174 2.86 -4.40 -10.57
N THR A 175 1.70 -4.97 -10.91
CA THR A 175 0.42 -4.28 -10.85
C THR A 175 -0.47 -4.94 -9.82
N PHE A 176 -1.35 -4.15 -9.22
CA PHE A 176 -2.28 -4.64 -8.21
C PHE A 176 -3.27 -5.66 -8.79
N SER A 177 -3.79 -5.40 -9.99
CA SER A 177 -4.80 -6.24 -10.65
C SER A 177 -4.30 -7.59 -11.16
N ASN A 178 -3.01 -7.84 -11.18
CA ASN A 178 -2.46 -9.09 -11.71
C ASN A 178 -2.40 -10.24 -10.70
N LEU A 179 -3.04 -10.09 -9.55
CA LEU A 179 -3.12 -11.16 -8.54
C LEU A 179 -3.89 -12.39 -9.03
N ASP A 180 -4.82 -12.25 -9.95
CA ASP A 180 -5.67 -13.33 -10.43
C ASP A 180 -5.21 -13.97 -11.75
N GLY A 181 -4.06 -13.57 -12.29
CA GLY A 181 -3.55 -14.07 -13.58
C GLY A 181 -4.30 -13.57 -14.78
N THR A 182 -5.18 -12.58 -14.66
CA THR A 182 -5.82 -11.98 -15.82
C THR A 182 -4.85 -11.08 -16.58
N THR A 183 -4.62 -11.41 -17.84
CA THR A 183 -3.85 -10.59 -18.76
C THR A 183 -4.74 -9.47 -19.27
N GLY A 184 -4.56 -8.25 -18.86
CA GLY A 184 -5.47 -7.24 -19.34
C GLY A 184 -5.05 -5.79 -19.21
N SER A 185 -4.01 -5.49 -18.50
CA SER A 185 -3.54 -4.13 -18.42
C SER A 185 -2.31 -3.90 -19.30
N ASN A 186 -2.18 -2.71 -19.84
CA ASN A 186 -0.98 -2.27 -20.56
C ASN A 186 0.26 -2.15 -19.64
N HIS A 187 0.12 -2.50 -18.37
CA HIS A 187 1.16 -2.40 -17.35
C HIS A 187 2.02 -3.67 -17.21
N GLY A 188 1.84 -4.64 -18.10
CA GLY A 188 2.57 -5.90 -18.07
C GLY A 188 1.85 -6.97 -17.24
N SER A 189 1.55 -8.09 -17.87
CA SER A 189 0.88 -9.21 -17.22
C SER A 189 1.90 -10.11 -16.56
N VAL A 190 1.88 -10.17 -15.25
CA VAL A 190 2.57 -11.21 -14.50
C VAL A 190 1.51 -12.02 -13.78
N ASP A 191 1.38 -13.28 -14.14
CA ASP A 191 0.65 -14.20 -13.30
C ASP A 191 1.51 -14.57 -12.09
N LEU A 192 1.31 -13.82 -11.03
CA LEU A 192 2.03 -14.04 -9.78
C LEU A 192 1.55 -15.28 -9.03
N ARG A 193 0.35 -15.78 -9.35
CA ARG A 193 -0.24 -16.95 -8.69
C ARG A 193 0.31 -18.28 -9.20
N THR A 194 0.69 -18.37 -10.45
CA THR A 194 1.16 -19.65 -10.99
C THR A 194 2.50 -20.07 -10.41
N GLY A 195 3.28 -19.13 -9.88
CA GLY A 195 4.57 -19.42 -9.27
C GLY A 195 5.47 -20.28 -10.15
N ASP A 196 5.22 -20.33 -11.46
CA ASP A 196 5.90 -21.21 -12.41
C ASP A 196 7.34 -20.78 -12.68
N GLY A 197 7.76 -19.66 -12.08
CA GLY A 197 9.12 -19.12 -12.16
C GLY A 197 9.45 -18.53 -13.53
N THR A 198 8.51 -18.48 -14.45
CA THR A 198 8.67 -17.85 -15.77
C THR A 198 8.25 -16.39 -15.73
N ALA A 199 7.59 -15.94 -14.68
CA ALA A 199 7.24 -14.55 -14.47
C ALA A 199 8.52 -13.72 -14.37
N ALA A 200 8.96 -13.20 -15.51
CA ALA A 200 10.19 -12.39 -15.62
C ALA A 200 10.16 -11.13 -14.74
N GLU A 201 9.06 -10.87 -14.08
CA GLU A 201 8.71 -9.60 -13.47
C GLU A 201 8.30 -9.70 -12.00
N ALA A 202 8.42 -10.88 -11.38
CA ALA A 202 8.21 -10.97 -9.95
C ALA A 202 9.13 -10.01 -9.20
N SER A 203 8.53 -9.25 -8.29
CA SER A 203 9.23 -8.23 -7.52
C SER A 203 10.00 -8.78 -6.32
N THR A 204 10.02 -10.11 -6.16
CA THR A 204 10.57 -10.79 -4.99
C THR A 204 11.56 -11.88 -5.38
N LYS A 205 12.68 -11.92 -4.67
CA LYS A 205 13.69 -12.97 -4.74
C LYS A 205 13.87 -13.61 -3.37
N CYS A 206 14.17 -14.90 -3.31
CA CYS A 206 14.45 -15.62 -2.07
C CYS A 206 15.83 -16.27 -2.09
N GLY A 207 16.45 -16.42 -0.92
CA GLY A 207 17.76 -17.04 -0.73
C GLY A 207 18.00 -17.39 0.74
N SER A 208 19.19 -17.83 1.06
CA SER A 208 19.62 -18.01 2.47
C SER A 208 19.88 -16.68 3.17
N GLU A 209 20.22 -15.65 2.40
CA GLU A 209 20.48 -14.29 2.85
C GLU A 209 20.21 -13.31 1.71
N VAL A 210 19.98 -12.05 2.07
CA VAL A 210 19.76 -10.94 1.12
C VAL A 210 21.05 -10.71 0.33
N ASP A 211 20.94 -10.55 -0.97
CA ASP A 211 22.05 -10.26 -1.88
C ASP A 211 22.01 -8.83 -2.44
N GLY A 212 22.96 -8.53 -3.31
CA GLY A 212 23.09 -7.22 -3.94
C GLY A 212 21.91 -6.79 -4.85
N THR A 213 20.90 -7.64 -5.05
CA THR A 213 19.70 -7.32 -5.82
C THR A 213 18.62 -6.64 -4.98
N PHE A 214 18.80 -6.53 -3.66
CA PHE A 214 17.85 -5.88 -2.74
C PHE A 214 17.62 -4.43 -3.11
N ASP A 215 16.42 -4.12 -3.62
CA ASP A 215 16.06 -2.81 -4.13
C ASP A 215 14.54 -2.56 -3.98
N TYR A 216 14.09 -1.37 -4.35
CA TYR A 216 12.69 -1.02 -4.32
C TYR A 216 11.89 -1.81 -5.36
N ALA A 217 10.90 -2.54 -4.90
CA ALA A 217 9.81 -3.02 -5.76
C ALA A 217 8.80 -1.89 -5.95
N THR A 218 8.25 -1.78 -7.14
CA THR A 218 7.16 -0.85 -7.45
C THR A 218 5.87 -1.62 -7.66
N GLU A 219 4.81 -1.20 -7.01
CA GLU A 219 3.46 -1.63 -7.29
C GLU A 219 2.65 -0.48 -7.88
N ILE A 220 1.98 -0.75 -9.00
CA ILE A 220 1.08 0.21 -9.63
C ILE A 220 -0.33 -0.10 -9.17
N ILE A 221 -0.96 0.87 -8.51
CA ILE A 221 -2.37 0.80 -8.14
C ILE A 221 -3.19 1.35 -9.29
N GLU A 222 -3.72 0.47 -10.13
CA GLU A 222 -4.50 0.85 -11.31
C GLU A 222 -6.01 0.65 -11.13
N THR A 223 -6.44 0.08 -10.01
CA THR A 223 -7.85 -0.09 -9.67
C THR A 223 -8.05 -0.08 -8.16
N PHE A 224 -9.24 0.32 -7.73
CA PHE A 224 -9.72 0.18 -6.36
C PHE A 224 -10.99 -0.67 -6.36
N GLY A 225 -10.86 -1.97 -6.39
CA GLY A 225 -11.93 -2.89 -6.16
C GLY A 225 -12.38 -3.76 -7.31
N GLU A 226 -13.15 -4.76 -6.94
CA GLU A 226 -13.77 -5.70 -7.87
C GLU A 226 -14.94 -5.06 -8.61
N ALA A 227 -14.87 -5.10 -9.92
CA ALA A 227 -16.10 -5.11 -10.69
C ALA A 227 -16.50 -6.57 -10.90
N SER A 228 -17.45 -7.05 -10.11
CA SER A 228 -18.09 -8.35 -10.30
C SER A 228 -17.17 -9.59 -10.25
N GLY A 229 -16.20 -9.63 -9.36
CA GLY A 229 -15.43 -10.85 -9.09
C GLY A 229 -14.32 -11.14 -10.10
N ASN A 230 -13.94 -10.17 -10.93
CA ASN A 230 -12.82 -10.28 -11.85
C ASN A 230 -11.90 -9.07 -11.69
N TRP A 231 -10.81 -9.26 -11.01
CA TRP A 231 -9.66 -8.35 -11.07
C TRP A 231 -9.19 -8.22 -12.53
N GLY A 232 -8.88 -7.02 -12.94
CA GLY A 232 -8.40 -6.80 -14.30
C GLY A 232 -9.47 -6.47 -15.34
N VAL A 233 -10.72 -6.30 -14.95
CA VAL A 233 -11.73 -5.73 -15.82
C VAL A 233 -11.76 -4.21 -15.65
N SER A 234 -11.87 -3.52 -16.74
CA SER A 234 -11.81 -2.09 -17.01
C SER A 234 -12.69 -1.15 -16.16
N SER A 235 -13.08 -1.51 -14.96
CA SER A 235 -13.86 -0.65 -14.09
C SER A 235 -13.02 -0.18 -12.91
N VAL A 236 -12.61 1.06 -12.96
CA VAL A 236 -12.08 1.79 -11.83
C VAL A 236 -13.24 2.16 -10.92
N VAL A 237 -13.17 1.82 -9.65
CA VAL A 237 -14.14 2.31 -8.67
C VAL A 237 -13.85 3.78 -8.43
N SER A 238 -14.84 4.64 -8.64
CA SER A 238 -14.67 6.08 -8.58
C SER A 238 -14.30 6.60 -7.18
N ARG A 239 -14.64 5.86 -6.13
CA ARG A 239 -14.24 6.18 -4.76
C ARG A 239 -14.21 4.92 -3.92
N TRP A 240 -13.04 4.55 -3.42
CA TRP A 240 -12.85 3.40 -2.56
C TRP A 240 -12.80 3.84 -1.10
N PRO A 241 -13.72 3.42 -0.23
CA PRO A 241 -13.59 3.66 1.20
C PRO A 241 -12.39 2.85 1.71
N TYR A 242 -11.43 3.54 2.28
CA TYR A 242 -10.21 2.97 2.82
C TYR A 242 -10.15 3.26 4.31
N GLU A 243 -10.34 2.24 5.11
CA GLU A 243 -10.21 2.32 6.56
C GLU A 243 -8.83 1.84 6.99
N SER A 244 -7.81 2.63 6.81
CA SER A 244 -6.59 2.47 7.57
C SER A 244 -6.69 3.30 8.83
N SER A 245 -6.46 2.72 9.97
CA SER A 245 -6.60 3.44 11.22
C SER A 245 -5.49 3.13 12.21
N SER A 246 -4.31 2.78 11.74
CA SER A 246 -3.15 2.66 12.62
C SER A 246 -2.87 3.95 13.38
N LEU A 247 -3.18 5.10 12.75
CA LEU A 247 -3.05 6.44 13.34
C LEU A 247 -4.39 7.07 13.74
N GLY A 248 -5.54 6.50 13.36
CA GLY A 248 -6.85 7.14 13.54
C GLY A 248 -7.09 8.31 12.57
N GLY A 249 -7.78 9.35 13.02
CA GLY A 249 -7.90 10.62 12.29
C GLY A 249 -9.13 10.78 11.40
N GLY A 250 -9.99 9.78 11.26
CA GLY A 250 -11.24 9.90 10.49
C GLY A 250 -11.46 8.82 9.44
N THR A 251 -12.51 8.99 8.65
CA THR A 251 -12.85 8.09 7.54
C THR A 251 -12.04 8.48 6.31
N LYS A 252 -11.47 7.50 5.64
CA LYS A 252 -10.56 7.69 4.53
C LYS A 252 -11.13 7.10 3.25
N ALA A 253 -10.79 7.70 2.12
CA ALA A 253 -11.15 7.18 0.80
C ALA A 253 -10.03 7.45 -0.19
N ALA A 254 -9.86 6.56 -1.16
CA ALA A 254 -8.94 6.71 -2.26
C ALA A 254 -9.70 6.78 -3.59
N ILE A 255 -9.21 7.58 -4.52
CA ILE A 255 -9.67 7.65 -5.90
C ILE A 255 -8.48 7.73 -6.84
N LEU A 256 -8.63 7.12 -8.02
CA LEU A 256 -7.63 7.25 -9.07
C LEU A 256 -7.91 8.50 -9.91
N LEU A 257 -6.85 9.19 -10.27
CA LEU A 257 -6.88 10.42 -11.04
C LEU A 257 -6.11 10.26 -12.36
N GLU A 258 -6.58 11.00 -13.37
CA GLU A 258 -5.87 11.17 -14.63
C GLU A 258 -4.64 12.08 -14.47
N SER A 259 -3.89 12.25 -15.55
CA SER A 259 -2.61 12.99 -15.56
C SER A 259 -2.72 14.49 -15.22
N ASN A 260 -3.91 15.07 -15.29
CA ASN A 260 -4.16 16.44 -14.84
C ASN A 260 -4.32 16.55 -13.30
N LEU A 261 -4.34 15.43 -12.58
CA LEU A 261 -4.51 15.31 -11.12
C LEU A 261 -5.84 15.83 -10.58
N GLU A 262 -6.83 16.05 -11.42
CA GLU A 262 -8.15 16.61 -11.08
C GLU A 262 -9.30 15.72 -11.57
N THR A 263 -9.18 15.17 -12.78
CA THR A 263 -10.21 14.31 -13.35
C THR A 263 -10.09 12.90 -12.79
N VAL A 264 -11.22 12.34 -12.35
CA VAL A 264 -11.29 10.97 -11.87
C VAL A 264 -11.09 10.00 -13.02
N ALA A 265 -10.16 9.09 -12.87
CA ALA A 265 -9.89 8.06 -13.87
C ALA A 265 -11.11 7.12 -14.00
N THR A 266 -11.49 6.83 -15.22
CA THR A 266 -12.61 5.94 -15.56
C THR A 266 -12.15 4.60 -16.11
N THR A 267 -10.88 4.49 -16.44
CA THR A 267 -10.23 3.24 -16.88
C THR A 267 -8.90 3.06 -16.17
N MET A 268 -8.43 1.83 -16.11
CA MET A 268 -7.15 1.49 -15.46
C MET A 268 -5.96 2.19 -16.15
N GLU A 269 -6.02 2.32 -17.47
CA GLU A 269 -4.96 2.92 -18.27
C GLU A 269 -4.81 4.43 -18.05
N ASN A 270 -5.89 5.08 -17.64
CA ASN A 270 -5.92 6.53 -17.39
C ASN A 270 -5.54 6.90 -15.95
N GLY A 271 -5.55 5.95 -15.02
CA GLY A 271 -5.16 6.17 -13.64
C GLY A 271 -3.65 6.26 -13.51
N VAL A 272 -3.13 7.46 -13.25
CA VAL A 272 -1.69 7.73 -13.10
C VAL A 272 -1.32 8.32 -11.75
N ALA A 273 -2.32 8.77 -11.01
CA ALA A 273 -2.18 9.25 -9.65
C ALA A 273 -3.37 8.80 -8.81
N MET A 274 -3.26 8.92 -7.50
CA MET A 274 -4.36 8.70 -6.59
C MET A 274 -4.49 9.85 -5.60
N MET A 275 -5.72 10.24 -5.31
CA MET A 275 -6.02 11.11 -4.19
C MET A 275 -6.44 10.28 -2.99
N TYR A 276 -5.82 10.57 -1.89
CA TYR A 276 -6.16 10.06 -0.58
C TYR A 276 -6.90 11.14 0.18
N ALA A 277 -8.19 10.95 0.40
CA ALA A 277 -9.05 11.91 1.09
C ALA A 277 -9.40 11.42 2.50
N VAL A 278 -9.42 12.34 3.44
CA VAL A 278 -9.76 12.09 4.84
C VAL A 278 -10.91 12.99 5.25
N ASP A 279 -12.02 12.39 5.67
CA ASP A 279 -13.06 13.07 6.44
C ASP A 279 -12.63 13.03 7.91
N LEU A 280 -12.22 14.17 8.43
CA LEU A 280 -11.58 14.27 9.75
C LEU A 280 -12.57 13.91 10.87
N ALA A 281 -12.17 13.01 11.76
CA ALA A 281 -12.98 12.61 12.92
C ALA A 281 -13.34 13.77 13.85
N SER A 282 -12.49 14.79 13.89
CA SER A 282 -12.73 16.07 14.53
C SER A 282 -12.21 17.17 13.63
N PRO A 283 -12.97 18.26 13.45
CA PRO A 283 -12.50 19.38 12.64
C PRO A 283 -11.16 19.91 13.14
N LEU A 284 -10.27 20.21 12.22
CA LEU A 284 -8.98 20.80 12.49
C LEU A 284 -9.11 22.32 12.44
N VAL A 285 -8.86 22.97 13.58
CA VAL A 285 -8.97 24.43 13.70
C VAL A 285 -7.58 25.04 13.53
N ILE A 286 -7.45 25.94 12.56
CA ILE A 286 -6.28 26.81 12.41
C ILE A 286 -6.72 28.21 12.84
N ASP A 287 -6.07 28.75 13.85
CA ASP A 287 -6.33 30.09 14.39
C ASP A 287 -5.02 30.85 14.64
N GLU A 288 -5.11 32.02 15.26
CA GLU A 288 -3.94 32.88 15.55
C GLU A 288 -3.00 32.26 16.59
N ASP A 289 -3.46 31.31 17.38
CA ASP A 289 -2.70 30.62 18.41
C ASP A 289 -2.05 29.33 17.90
N THR A 290 -2.42 28.88 16.70
CA THR A 290 -1.88 27.65 16.10
C THR A 290 -0.41 27.85 15.76
N SER A 291 0.47 27.13 16.44
CA SER A 291 1.92 27.24 16.29
C SER A 291 2.55 26.13 15.45
N GLU A 292 1.84 25.04 15.24
CA GLU A 292 2.36 23.87 14.51
C GLU A 292 1.25 23.18 13.73
N PHE A 293 1.56 22.82 12.48
CA PHE A 293 0.80 21.88 11.68
C PHE A 293 1.71 20.70 11.33
N SER A 294 1.24 19.49 11.55
CA SER A 294 2.01 18.28 11.30
C SER A 294 1.26 17.24 10.52
N ILE A 295 2.00 16.46 9.74
CA ILE A 295 1.52 15.33 8.97
C ILE A 295 2.29 14.10 9.43
N LYS A 296 1.57 13.11 9.96
CA LYS A 296 2.16 11.84 10.38
C LYS A 296 1.82 10.74 9.37
N PHE A 297 2.80 9.93 9.05
CA PHE A 297 2.64 8.75 8.20
C PHE A 297 2.69 7.49 9.04
N GLY A 298 1.79 6.55 8.76
CA GLY A 298 1.76 5.22 9.35
C GLY A 298 2.09 4.16 8.30
N LEU A 299 2.99 3.25 8.65
CA LEU A 299 3.43 2.15 7.79
C LEU A 299 2.90 0.78 8.26
N SER A 300 2.09 0.75 9.31
CA SER A 300 1.49 -0.50 9.79
C SER A 300 0.61 -1.10 8.69
N GLY A 301 0.99 -2.29 8.22
CA GLY A 301 0.26 -2.98 7.17
C GLY A 301 0.48 -2.43 5.75
N SER A 302 1.50 -1.58 5.53
CA SER A 302 1.76 -1.05 4.18
C SER A 302 2.63 -1.94 3.28
N VAL A 303 2.84 -3.20 3.69
CA VAL A 303 3.30 -4.29 2.83
C VAL A 303 2.34 -5.44 2.97
N SER A 304 1.78 -5.94 1.87
CA SER A 304 1.19 -7.27 1.81
C SER A 304 2.25 -8.28 1.39
N VAL A 305 2.29 -9.41 2.09
CA VAL A 305 3.11 -10.56 1.72
C VAL A 305 2.15 -11.63 1.23
N ASP A 306 2.15 -11.88 -0.09
CA ASP A 306 1.20 -12.77 -0.73
C ASP A 306 1.83 -14.12 -1.03
N PHE A 307 1.10 -15.19 -0.73
CA PHE A 307 1.56 -16.57 -0.82
C PHE A 307 0.68 -17.36 -1.77
N THR A 308 1.27 -18.32 -2.44
CA THR A 308 0.54 -19.37 -3.15
C THR A 308 0.99 -20.74 -2.63
N ASN A 309 0.04 -21.51 -2.17
CA ASN A 309 0.30 -22.90 -1.77
C ASN A 309 0.22 -23.79 -3.01
N THR A 310 1.37 -24.10 -3.60
CA THR A 310 1.46 -25.18 -4.59
C THR A 310 2.11 -26.39 -3.91
N ALA A 311 1.65 -27.58 -4.26
CA ALA A 311 2.08 -28.87 -3.66
C ALA A 311 3.53 -29.23 -4.01
N SER A 312 4.47 -28.39 -3.59
CA SER A 312 5.90 -28.56 -3.79
C SER A 312 6.65 -28.42 -2.46
N ASP A 313 7.93 -28.79 -2.45
CA ASP A 313 8.80 -28.66 -1.27
C ASP A 313 9.06 -27.20 -0.84
N PHE A 314 8.50 -26.21 -1.58
CA PHE A 314 8.65 -24.78 -1.33
C PHE A 314 7.29 -24.08 -1.38
N LEU A 315 7.11 -23.08 -0.53
CA LEU A 315 6.04 -22.11 -0.67
C LEU A 315 6.44 -21.04 -1.67
N PHE A 316 5.50 -20.63 -2.48
CA PHE A 316 5.71 -19.49 -3.36
C PHE A 316 5.30 -18.22 -2.65
N ILE A 317 6.21 -17.25 -2.64
CA ILE A 317 5.85 -15.87 -2.40
C ILE A 317 5.55 -15.25 -3.76
N THR A 318 4.32 -14.79 -3.92
CA THR A 318 3.87 -14.21 -5.19
C THR A 318 4.38 -12.80 -5.30
N LYS A 319 4.26 -12.00 -4.24
CA LYS A 319 4.86 -10.66 -4.17
C LYS A 319 5.02 -10.17 -2.73
N HIS A 320 5.84 -9.14 -2.58
CA HIS A 320 5.70 -8.12 -1.55
C HIS A 320 4.99 -6.94 -2.19
N GLY A 321 3.71 -6.77 -1.90
CA GLY A 321 2.87 -5.69 -2.44
C GLY A 321 2.97 -4.43 -1.59
N ALA A 322 2.87 -3.27 -2.23
CA ALA A 322 2.85 -1.99 -1.55
C ALA A 322 1.41 -1.52 -1.33
N ASP A 323 0.94 -1.58 -0.10
CA ASP A 323 -0.36 -1.01 0.28
C ASP A 323 -0.24 0.49 0.61
N PRO A 324 -1.32 1.27 0.45
CA PRO A 324 -1.32 2.68 0.80
C PRO A 324 -0.96 2.93 2.28
N VAL A 325 -0.19 3.97 2.52
CA VAL A 325 0.20 4.40 3.87
C VAL A 325 -0.95 5.09 4.59
N ASP A 326 -0.97 5.03 5.92
CA ASP A 326 -1.88 5.82 6.71
C ASP A 326 -1.38 7.26 6.88
N ILE A 327 -2.29 8.24 6.97
CA ILE A 327 -1.95 9.65 7.10
C ILE A 327 -2.84 10.28 8.17
N LEU A 328 -2.21 10.98 9.11
CA LEU A 328 -2.88 11.76 10.14
C LEU A 328 -2.43 13.22 10.06
N PHE A 329 -3.39 14.13 10.12
CA PHE A 329 -3.18 15.58 10.15
C PHE A 329 -3.48 16.11 11.54
N GLU A 330 -2.59 16.95 12.08
CA GLU A 330 -2.72 17.56 13.41
C GLU A 330 -2.33 19.03 13.38
N ALA A 331 -3.00 19.84 14.19
CA ALA A 331 -2.63 21.23 14.48
C ALA A 331 -2.60 21.44 15.99
N ASN A 332 -1.58 22.19 16.49
CA ASN A 332 -1.33 22.47 17.91
C ASN A 332 -1.03 23.95 18.15
#